data_432b8e8fdc32aba31b9b1a193a1fb92e
#
_entry.id   432b8e8fdc32aba31b9b1a193a1fb92e
#
_cell.length_a   1.000
_cell.length_b   1.000
_cell.length_c   1.000
_cell.angle_alpha   90.00
_cell.angle_beta   90.00
_cell.angle_gamma   90.00
#
_symmetry.space_group_name_H-M   'P 1'
#
loop_
_entity.id
_entity.type
_entity.pdbx_description
1 polymer ?
#
loop_
_entity_poly.entity_id
_entity_poly.type
_entity_poly.pdbx_seq_one_letter_code
_entity_poly.pdbx_strand_id
1 'polypeptide(L)'
;GATVITNLMSAIPYLGETLVTWLWGGFAVDNPTLTRFFTFHFLFPFILTSMILVHLIFLHESGSSNPLGTPVNNDKIPFYPYFLIKDMLGYCLFLFFFVGLVMYVPYMLNDPDNFIPANPLSTPLHIQ
;
A
#
# COMPACT_ATOMS: atom_id res chain seq x y z
N GLY A 1 2.96 6.42 -13.96
CA GLY A 1 3.29 5.20 -13.21
C GLY A 1 2.86 3.96 -13.97
N ALA A 2 1.62 3.91 -14.41
CA ALA A 2 1.11 2.75 -15.16
C ALA A 2 1.94 2.49 -16.44
N THR A 3 2.28 3.52 -17.18
CA THR A 3 3.11 3.38 -18.40
C THR A 3 4.52 2.91 -18.07
N VAL A 4 5.20 3.59 -17.15
CA VAL A 4 6.62 3.34 -16.87
C VAL A 4 6.82 1.99 -16.17
N ILE A 5 6.05 1.71 -15.14
CA ILE A 5 6.22 0.48 -14.34
C ILE A 5 5.89 -0.76 -15.16
N THR A 6 4.83 -0.73 -15.96
CA THR A 6 4.48 -1.87 -16.81
C THR A 6 5.49 -2.07 -17.94
N ASN A 7 6.07 -0.98 -18.47
CA ASN A 7 7.09 -1.05 -19.49
C ASN A 7 8.42 -1.65 -18.99
N LEU A 8 8.67 -1.74 -17.69
CA LEU A 8 9.84 -2.46 -17.16
C LEU A 8 9.87 -3.93 -17.60
N MET A 9 8.72 -4.53 -17.87
CA MET A 9 8.67 -5.90 -18.41
C MET A 9 9.32 -6.05 -19.79
N SER A 10 9.44 -4.95 -20.55
CA SER A 10 10.12 -4.97 -21.85
C SER A 10 11.61 -5.33 -21.76
N ALA A 11 12.22 -5.20 -20.59
CA ALA A 11 13.61 -5.59 -20.35
C ALA A 11 13.83 -7.12 -20.35
N ILE A 12 12.78 -7.92 -20.32
CA ILE A 12 12.89 -9.39 -20.38
C ILE A 12 13.26 -9.80 -21.80
N PRO A 13 14.40 -10.48 -21.99
CA PRO A 13 14.85 -10.88 -23.34
C PRO A 13 13.80 -11.75 -24.03
N TYR A 14 13.61 -11.52 -25.34
CA TYR A 14 12.73 -12.25 -26.25
C TYR A 14 11.22 -12.15 -25.98
N LEU A 15 10.80 -11.98 -24.75
CA LEU A 15 9.38 -12.00 -24.35
C LEU A 15 8.85 -10.63 -23.92
N GLY A 16 9.74 -9.68 -23.65
CA GLY A 16 9.38 -8.42 -22.99
C GLY A 16 8.31 -7.62 -23.73
N GLU A 17 8.48 -7.38 -25.03
CA GLU A 17 7.51 -6.63 -25.82
C GLU A 17 6.14 -7.33 -25.90
N THR A 18 6.15 -8.65 -26.06
CA THR A 18 4.90 -9.43 -26.07
C THR A 18 4.18 -9.36 -24.74
N LEU A 19 4.91 -9.43 -23.63
CA LEU A 19 4.33 -9.33 -22.30
C LEU A 19 3.76 -7.94 -22.02
N VAL A 20 4.45 -6.89 -22.46
CA VAL A 20 3.99 -5.51 -22.28
C VAL A 20 2.71 -5.27 -23.09
N THR A 21 2.67 -5.63 -24.35
CA THR A 21 1.47 -5.48 -25.20
C THR A 21 0.29 -6.31 -24.69
N TRP A 22 0.58 -7.50 -24.20
CA TRP A 22 -0.43 -8.34 -23.56
C TRP A 22 -0.99 -7.70 -22.26
N LEU A 23 -0.10 -7.16 -21.42
CA LEU A 23 -0.48 -6.51 -20.17
C LEU A 23 -1.29 -5.24 -20.42
N TRP A 24 -0.90 -4.45 -21.42
CA TRP A 24 -1.65 -3.25 -21.76
C TRP A 24 -2.98 -3.56 -22.47
N GLY A 25 -3.08 -4.69 -23.15
CA GLY A 25 -4.22 -5.01 -24.01
C GLY A 25 -4.27 -4.16 -25.28
N GLY A 26 -3.09 -3.67 -25.73
CA GLY A 26 -2.91 -2.80 -26.87
C GLY A 26 -1.47 -2.30 -26.97
N PHE A 27 -1.25 -1.24 -27.73
CA PHE A 27 0.08 -0.68 -27.98
C PHE A 27 0.47 0.46 -27.03
N ALA A 28 -0.45 0.88 -26.16
CA ALA A 28 -0.22 1.91 -25.15
C ALA A 28 -1.12 1.65 -23.95
N VAL A 29 -0.80 2.28 -22.83
CA VAL A 29 -1.68 2.30 -21.64
C VAL A 29 -2.94 3.09 -21.99
N ASP A 30 -4.09 2.44 -21.88
CA ASP A 30 -5.39 3.04 -22.16
C ASP A 30 -6.44 2.42 -21.23
N ASN A 31 -7.71 2.65 -21.52
CA ASN A 31 -8.83 2.19 -20.70
C ASN A 31 -8.76 0.69 -20.29
N PRO A 32 -8.42 -0.27 -21.18
CA PRO A 32 -8.30 -1.67 -20.78
C PRO A 32 -7.27 -1.90 -19.68
N THR A 33 -6.14 -1.22 -19.73
CA THR A 33 -5.08 -1.31 -18.72
C THR A 33 -5.52 -0.68 -17.41
N LEU A 34 -6.05 0.55 -17.46
CA LEU A 34 -6.43 1.31 -16.28
C LEU A 34 -7.59 0.66 -15.51
N THR A 35 -8.58 0.12 -16.23
CA THR A 35 -9.72 -0.58 -15.59
C THR A 35 -9.27 -1.83 -14.83
N ARG A 36 -8.38 -2.64 -15.39
CA ARG A 36 -7.91 -3.85 -14.69
C ARG A 36 -7.06 -3.51 -13.46
N PHE A 37 -6.19 -2.50 -13.56
CA PHE A 37 -5.40 -2.05 -12.41
C PHE A 37 -6.25 -1.40 -11.33
N PHE A 38 -7.26 -0.63 -11.70
CA PHE A 38 -8.21 -0.08 -10.73
C PHE A 38 -8.98 -1.18 -10.00
N THR A 39 -9.42 -2.21 -10.72
CA THR A 39 -10.10 -3.37 -10.11
C THR A 39 -9.22 -4.02 -9.04
N PHE A 40 -7.95 -4.25 -9.32
CA PHE A 40 -7.01 -4.81 -8.34
C PHE A 40 -6.71 -3.85 -7.20
N HIS A 41 -6.55 -2.56 -7.48
CA HIS A 41 -6.29 -1.54 -6.45
C HIS A 41 -7.50 -1.38 -5.51
N PHE A 42 -8.71 -1.61 -5.99
CA PHE A 42 -9.90 -1.65 -5.16
C PHE A 42 -9.99 -2.94 -4.33
N LEU A 43 -9.70 -4.09 -4.92
CA LEU A 43 -9.90 -5.40 -4.30
C LEU A 43 -8.80 -5.75 -3.29
N PHE A 44 -7.52 -5.54 -3.64
CA PHE A 44 -6.40 -5.98 -2.82
C PHE A 44 -6.35 -5.40 -1.40
N PRO A 45 -6.73 -4.15 -1.11
CA PRO A 45 -6.78 -3.65 0.25
C PRO A 45 -7.69 -4.48 1.17
N PHE A 46 -8.83 -4.97 0.66
CA PHE A 46 -9.73 -5.84 1.43
C PHE A 46 -9.13 -7.22 1.66
N ILE A 47 -8.48 -7.80 0.65
CA ILE A 47 -7.75 -9.06 0.79
C ILE A 47 -6.62 -8.91 1.83
N LEU A 48 -5.84 -7.82 1.75
CA LEU A 48 -4.78 -7.52 2.71
C LEU A 48 -5.33 -7.37 4.13
N THR A 49 -6.46 -6.71 4.30
CA THR A 49 -7.12 -6.59 5.61
C THR A 49 -7.47 -7.97 6.18
N SER A 50 -8.01 -8.85 5.36
CA SER A 50 -8.31 -10.23 5.78
C SER A 50 -7.03 -11.00 6.16
N MET A 51 -5.96 -10.84 5.38
CA MET A 51 -4.67 -11.46 5.68
C MET A 51 -4.05 -10.92 6.98
N ILE A 52 -4.20 -9.62 7.26
CA ILE A 52 -3.75 -9.00 8.52
C ILE A 52 -4.49 -9.63 9.70
N LEU A 53 -5.80 -9.85 9.60
CA LEU A 53 -6.56 -10.51 10.67
C LEU A 53 -6.05 -11.93 10.93
N VAL A 54 -5.81 -12.71 9.89
CA VAL A 54 -5.22 -14.05 10.02
C VAL A 54 -3.82 -13.99 10.64
N HIS A 55 -3.01 -13.03 10.21
CA HIS A 55 -1.66 -12.82 10.76
C HIS A 55 -1.70 -12.51 12.26
N LEU A 56 -2.65 -11.70 12.71
CA LEU A 56 -2.85 -11.40 14.13
C LEU A 56 -3.37 -12.60 14.92
N ILE A 57 -4.20 -13.45 14.32
CA ILE A 57 -4.65 -14.71 14.96
C ILE A 57 -3.45 -15.61 15.26
N PHE A 58 -2.56 -15.80 14.28
CA PHE A 58 -1.35 -16.59 14.48
C PHE A 58 -0.38 -15.96 15.48
N LEU A 59 -0.24 -14.64 15.49
CA LEU A 59 0.54 -13.96 16.51
C LEU A 59 -0.03 -14.21 17.92
N HIS A 60 -1.35 -14.15 18.04
CA HIS A 60 -2.02 -14.34 19.34
C HIS A 60 -1.90 -15.76 19.89
N GLU A 61 -1.64 -16.75 19.04
CA GLU A 61 -1.45 -18.15 19.45
C GLU A 61 -0.25 -18.30 20.41
N SER A 62 0.89 -17.67 20.09
CA SER A 62 2.09 -17.67 20.93
C SER A 62 2.30 -16.38 21.72
N GLY A 63 1.65 -15.30 21.32
CA GLY A 63 1.77 -13.98 21.93
C GLY A 63 3.07 -13.25 21.57
N SER A 64 3.11 -11.97 21.93
CA SER A 64 4.32 -11.13 21.85
C SER A 64 5.08 -11.20 23.16
N SER A 65 6.41 -11.09 23.12
CA SER A 65 7.23 -10.98 24.32
C SER A 65 8.01 -9.65 24.35
N ASN A 66 9.25 -9.66 24.02
CA ASN A 66 10.12 -8.46 24.02
C ASN A 66 11.07 -8.50 22.80
N PRO A 67 11.72 -7.36 22.44
CA PRO A 67 12.61 -7.30 21.29
C PRO A 67 13.80 -8.27 21.35
N LEU A 68 14.22 -8.67 22.54
CA LEU A 68 15.36 -9.57 22.73
C LEU A 68 14.97 -11.06 22.68
N GLY A 69 13.66 -11.37 22.70
CA GLY A 69 13.17 -12.74 22.70
C GLY A 69 13.45 -13.53 23.97
N THR A 70 13.91 -12.89 25.04
CA THR A 70 14.16 -13.54 26.31
C THR A 70 12.85 -13.93 27.01
N PRO A 71 12.77 -15.12 27.64
CA PRO A 71 11.59 -15.53 28.39
C PRO A 71 11.32 -14.60 29.59
N VAL A 72 10.13 -14.05 29.69
CA VAL A 72 9.70 -13.14 30.76
C VAL A 72 8.46 -13.64 31.49
N ASN A 73 8.37 -14.94 31.69
CA ASN A 73 7.17 -15.59 32.27
C ASN A 73 6.84 -15.10 33.69
N ASN A 74 7.82 -14.60 34.43
CA ASN A 74 7.66 -14.07 35.79
C ASN A 74 7.38 -12.56 35.84
N ASP A 75 7.42 -11.88 34.68
CA ASP A 75 7.23 -10.41 34.60
C ASP A 75 6.20 -10.10 33.50
N LYS A 76 4.96 -10.45 33.76
CA LYS A 76 3.82 -10.20 32.87
C LYS A 76 2.77 -9.38 33.59
N ILE A 77 2.17 -8.46 32.86
CA ILE A 77 1.02 -7.68 33.31
C ILE A 77 -0.17 -7.96 32.40
N PRO A 78 -1.42 -7.78 32.87
CA PRO A 78 -2.60 -7.93 32.05
C PRO A 78 -2.59 -6.99 30.85
N PHE A 79 -3.13 -7.45 29.72
CA PHE A 79 -3.30 -6.59 28.55
C PHE A 79 -4.23 -5.40 28.84
N TYR A 80 -5.35 -5.66 29.51
CA TYR A 80 -6.25 -4.63 29.99
C TYR A 80 -5.96 -4.31 31.47
N PRO A 81 -5.84 -3.04 31.84
CA PRO A 81 -5.99 -1.83 31.00
C PRO A 81 -4.67 -1.34 30.36
N TYR A 82 -3.53 -1.90 30.69
CA TYR A 82 -2.22 -1.30 30.42
C TYR A 82 -1.91 -1.19 28.92
N PHE A 83 -1.84 -2.30 28.22
CA PHE A 83 -1.52 -2.29 26.80
C PHE A 83 -2.68 -1.83 25.91
N LEU A 84 -3.91 -2.05 26.36
CA LEU A 84 -5.07 -1.54 25.63
C LEU A 84 -5.05 0.00 25.57
N ILE A 85 -4.84 0.67 26.72
CA ILE A 85 -4.81 2.14 26.75
C ILE A 85 -3.60 2.67 25.96
N LYS A 86 -2.45 2.01 26.03
CA LYS A 86 -1.27 2.38 25.27
C LYS A 86 -1.50 2.26 23.75
N ASP A 87 -2.14 1.22 23.29
CA ASP A 87 -2.53 1.03 21.89
C ASP A 87 -3.53 2.10 21.45
N MET A 88 -4.55 2.38 22.27
CA MET A 88 -5.54 3.42 21.97
C MET A 88 -4.89 4.80 21.86
N LEU A 89 -3.91 5.11 22.70
CA LEU A 89 -3.15 6.35 22.58
C LEU A 89 -2.39 6.43 21.25
N GLY A 90 -1.72 5.35 20.86
CA GLY A 90 -1.02 5.28 19.58
C GLY A 90 -1.95 5.48 18.38
N TYR A 91 -3.10 4.82 18.38
CA TYR A 91 -4.13 5.01 17.34
C TYR A 91 -4.67 6.44 17.29
N CYS A 92 -4.96 7.04 18.45
CA CYS A 92 -5.44 8.41 18.51
C CYS A 92 -4.43 9.41 17.96
N LEU A 93 -3.14 9.25 18.29
CA LEU A 93 -2.08 10.10 17.77
C LEU A 93 -1.92 9.94 16.27
N PHE A 94 -1.88 8.71 15.77
CA PHE A 94 -1.80 8.45 14.34
C PHE A 94 -2.99 9.05 13.58
N LEU A 95 -4.20 8.80 14.04
CA LEU A 95 -5.42 9.30 13.41
C LEU A 95 -5.49 10.83 13.46
N PHE A 96 -5.02 11.46 14.52
CA PHE A 96 -4.98 12.92 14.62
C PHE A 96 -4.15 13.53 13.49
N PHE A 97 -2.94 13.03 13.26
CA PHE A 97 -2.09 13.52 12.18
C PHE A 97 -2.62 13.13 10.80
N PHE A 98 -3.08 11.89 10.64
CA PHE A 98 -3.61 11.40 9.37
C PHE A 98 -4.86 12.15 8.93
N VAL A 99 -5.86 12.25 9.81
CA VAL A 99 -7.11 12.97 9.51
C VAL A 99 -6.83 14.46 9.35
N GLY A 100 -5.95 15.02 10.18
CA GLY A 100 -5.52 16.42 10.04
C GLY A 100 -4.96 16.71 8.65
N LEU A 101 -4.04 15.88 8.17
CA LEU A 101 -3.50 16.02 6.81
C LEU A 101 -4.59 15.92 5.74
N VAL A 102 -5.41 14.87 5.81
CA VAL A 102 -6.43 14.60 4.78
C VAL A 102 -7.50 15.69 4.73
N MET A 103 -7.91 16.22 5.88
CA MET A 103 -9.03 17.17 5.95
C MET A 103 -8.61 18.64 5.77
N TYR A 104 -7.43 19.02 6.24
CA TYR A 104 -7.01 20.43 6.21
C TYR A 104 -6.04 20.77 5.08
N VAL A 105 -5.15 19.84 4.71
CA VAL A 105 -4.11 20.10 3.70
C VAL A 105 -3.94 18.92 2.72
N PRO A 106 -5.03 18.49 2.05
CA PRO A 106 -5.05 17.25 1.25
C PRO A 106 -4.04 17.24 0.10
N TYR A 107 -3.65 18.42 -0.40
CA TYR A 107 -2.71 18.55 -1.52
C TYR A 107 -1.27 18.83 -1.11
N MET A 108 -0.97 18.89 0.19
CA MET A 108 0.38 19.23 0.67
C MET A 108 1.45 18.24 0.17
N LEU A 109 1.12 16.98 0.05
CA LEU A 109 2.02 15.92 -0.40
C LEU A 109 1.78 15.51 -1.86
N ASN A 110 0.96 16.27 -2.58
CA ASN A 110 0.61 15.97 -3.96
C ASN A 110 1.57 16.64 -4.95
N ASP A 111 1.78 16.01 -6.11
CA ASP A 111 2.54 16.59 -7.20
C ASP A 111 1.64 17.49 -8.07
N PRO A 112 2.11 18.68 -8.49
CA PRO A 112 1.37 19.56 -9.40
C PRO A 112 0.98 18.90 -10.73
N ASP A 113 1.76 17.95 -11.23
CA ASP A 113 1.47 17.24 -12.48
C ASP A 113 0.17 16.43 -12.41
N ASN A 114 -0.29 16.09 -11.21
CA ASN A 114 -1.56 15.39 -11.03
C ASN A 114 -2.80 16.21 -11.41
N PHE A 115 -2.66 17.53 -11.60
CA PHE A 115 -3.73 18.41 -12.10
C PHE A 115 -3.75 18.51 -13.63
N ILE A 116 -2.76 17.96 -14.31
CA ILE A 116 -2.65 17.97 -15.78
C ILE A 116 -3.34 16.72 -16.32
N PRO A 117 -4.14 16.81 -17.40
CA PRO A 117 -4.72 15.65 -18.06
C PRO A 117 -3.64 14.64 -18.47
N ALA A 118 -3.85 13.37 -18.15
CA ALA A 118 -2.90 12.31 -18.48
C ALA A 118 -2.77 12.10 -19.98
N ASN A 119 -1.52 12.00 -20.46
CA ASN A 119 -1.20 11.60 -21.83
C ASN A 119 -0.49 10.24 -21.79
N PRO A 120 -1.14 9.13 -22.25
CA PRO A 120 -0.55 7.80 -22.22
C PRO A 120 0.62 7.62 -23.17
N LEU A 121 0.82 8.53 -24.13
CA LEU A 121 1.89 8.46 -25.14
C LEU A 121 3.12 9.26 -24.76
N SER A 122 3.05 10.07 -23.71
CA SER A 122 4.15 10.92 -23.26
C SER A 122 4.27 10.87 -21.75
N THR A 123 5.45 10.50 -21.25
CA THR A 123 5.73 10.54 -19.81
C THR A 123 6.02 11.97 -19.36
N PRO A 124 5.68 12.33 -18.10
CA PRO A 124 6.10 13.61 -17.52
C PRO A 124 7.62 13.75 -17.51
N LEU A 125 8.09 14.99 -17.55
CA LEU A 125 9.53 15.30 -17.53
C LEU A 125 10.20 14.83 -16.24
N HIS A 126 9.48 14.89 -15.14
CA HIS A 126 9.93 14.44 -13.82
C HIS A 126 8.95 13.46 -13.24
N ILE A 127 9.39 12.22 -13.07
CA ILE A 127 8.59 11.12 -12.49
C ILE A 127 9.00 10.98 -11.02
N GLN A 128 8.03 11.07 -10.14
CA GLN A 128 8.21 10.89 -8.70
C GLN A 128 7.62 9.56 -8.20
#